data_478482ae684de8bfcb7abc63cb4615a2
#
_entry.id   478482ae684de8bfcb7abc63cb4615a2
#
_cell.length_a   1.000
_cell.length_b   1.000
_cell.length_c   1.000
_cell.angle_alpha   90.00
_cell.angle_beta   90.00
_cell.angle_gamma   90.00
#
_symmetry.space_group_name_H-M   'P 1'
#
loop_
_entity.id
_entity.type
_entity.pdbx_description
1 polymer ?
#
loop_
_entity_poly.entity_id
_entity_poly.type
_entity_poly.pdbx_seq_one_letter_code
_entity_poly.pdbx_strand_id
1 'polypeptide(L)'
;MKRVLVFLALIVLFHACAIIHTPGFNSGYKRLPADEQGKICFVSSVDEIPDQNNGKIMAITANQLSVLLARSGNTLLYLWSPHCSSTVCIPLKTIQDFCDSVNLNLYVLTEYYTDAFLQNEFLSRPMLSVNEFYYKTSYCNSYMKRFLSELISNDQLQSVSHHRFLLFSNEHFEQSYEKIEDIFP
;
A
#
# COMPACT_ATOMS: atom_id res chain seq x y z
N MET A 1 0.87 53.37 6.68
CA MET A 1 1.75 52.23 6.95
C MET A 1 1.11 51.17 7.86
N LYS A 2 0.57 51.47 9.04
CA LYS A 2 -0.04 50.45 9.93
C LYS A 2 -1.19 49.62 9.30
N ARG A 3 -2.06 50.22 8.47
CA ARG A 3 -3.17 49.55 7.81
C ARG A 3 -2.72 48.53 6.73
N VAL A 4 -1.62 48.79 6.03
CA VAL A 4 -1.04 47.92 5.02
C VAL A 4 -0.40 46.68 5.68
N LEU A 5 0.27 46.88 6.83
CA LEU A 5 0.86 45.76 7.61
C LEU A 5 -0.20 44.83 8.16
N VAL A 6 -1.34 45.34 8.61
CA VAL A 6 -2.47 44.49 9.08
C VAL A 6 -3.08 43.70 7.94
N PHE A 7 -3.20 44.27 6.74
CA PHE A 7 -3.73 43.57 5.57
C PHE A 7 -2.78 42.47 5.10
N LEU A 8 -1.46 42.72 5.10
CA LEU A 8 -0.45 41.71 4.78
C LEU A 8 -0.46 40.56 5.81
N ALA A 9 -0.57 40.84 7.09
CA ALA A 9 -0.66 39.84 8.14
C ALA A 9 -1.94 38.95 8.02
N LEU A 10 -3.08 39.57 7.64
CA LEU A 10 -4.31 38.83 7.37
C LEU A 10 -4.18 37.89 6.15
N ILE A 11 -3.54 38.32 5.07
CA ILE A 11 -3.30 37.51 3.88
C ILE A 11 -2.44 36.31 4.22
N VAL A 12 -1.37 36.47 5.02
CA VAL A 12 -0.50 35.38 5.45
C VAL A 12 -1.25 34.37 6.34
N LEU A 13 -2.14 34.85 7.21
CA LEU A 13 -2.95 33.97 8.06
C LEU A 13 -3.97 33.13 7.27
N PHE A 14 -4.54 33.68 6.19
CA PHE A 14 -5.46 32.91 5.32
C PHE A 14 -4.73 31.85 4.46
N HIS A 15 -3.47 32.02 4.13
CA HIS A 15 -2.68 31.02 3.40
C HIS A 15 -2.14 29.88 4.29
N ALA A 16 -2.06 30.08 5.60
CA ALA A 16 -1.58 29.06 6.55
C ALA A 16 -2.59 27.91 6.80
N CYS A 17 -3.84 28.03 6.35
CA CYS A 17 -4.87 26.99 6.51
C CYS A 17 -5.09 26.13 5.27
N ALA A 18 -4.36 26.33 4.17
CA ALA A 18 -4.39 25.40 3.06
C ALA A 18 -3.56 24.16 3.45
N ILE A 19 -4.18 23.23 4.15
CA ILE A 19 -3.61 21.88 4.32
C ILE A 19 -3.56 21.27 2.93
N ILE A 20 -2.38 21.29 2.31
CA ILE A 20 -2.14 20.63 1.02
C ILE A 20 -2.28 19.13 1.29
N HIS A 21 -3.44 18.58 0.94
CA HIS A 21 -3.69 17.15 0.99
C HIS A 21 -3.00 16.49 -0.20
N THR A 22 -1.75 16.12 -0.03
CA THR A 22 -1.03 15.33 -1.02
C THR A 22 -1.42 13.87 -0.83
N PRO A 23 -2.05 13.21 -1.83
CA PRO A 23 -2.30 11.77 -1.78
C PRO A 23 -0.99 11.02 -1.46
N GLY A 24 -1.06 9.99 -0.60
CA GLY A 24 0.12 9.22 -0.21
C GLY A 24 0.96 9.82 0.94
N PHE A 25 0.68 11.05 1.40
CA PHE A 25 1.35 11.56 2.60
C PHE A 25 0.90 10.82 3.87
N ASN A 26 -0.41 10.56 3.99
CA ASN A 26 -0.97 9.74 5.06
C ASN A 26 -1.98 8.72 4.48
N SER A 27 -2.37 7.75 5.30
CA SER A 27 -3.24 6.62 4.92
C SER A 27 -4.57 7.03 4.30
N GLY A 28 -5.09 8.19 4.64
CA GLY A 28 -6.40 8.67 4.21
C GLY A 28 -7.59 8.06 4.97
N TYR A 29 -7.41 7.04 5.82
CA TYR A 29 -8.49 6.31 6.50
C TYR A 29 -9.55 7.21 7.12
N LYS A 30 -9.15 8.20 7.91
CA LYS A 30 -10.08 9.11 8.62
C LYS A 30 -10.90 10.02 7.71
N ARG A 31 -10.55 10.11 6.42
CA ARG A 31 -11.21 10.96 5.41
C ARG A 31 -12.11 10.18 4.47
N LEU A 32 -12.04 8.86 4.52
CA LEU A 32 -12.93 8.02 3.72
C LEU A 32 -14.39 8.21 4.15
N PRO A 33 -15.34 8.08 3.24
CA PRO A 33 -16.75 7.92 3.56
C PRO A 33 -16.99 6.74 4.52
N ALA A 34 -18.02 6.80 5.34
CA ALA A 34 -18.26 5.78 6.36
C ALA A 34 -18.47 4.36 5.77
N ASP A 35 -19.09 4.29 4.59
CA ASP A 35 -19.29 3.03 3.87
C ASP A 35 -17.98 2.41 3.35
N GLU A 36 -17.00 3.23 2.95
CA GLU A 36 -15.67 2.76 2.59
C GLU A 36 -14.85 2.38 3.83
N GLN A 37 -14.92 3.18 4.91
CA GLN A 37 -14.30 2.81 6.18
C GLN A 37 -14.80 1.44 6.67
N GLY A 38 -16.09 1.15 6.52
CA GLY A 38 -16.71 -0.14 6.86
C GLY A 38 -16.22 -1.33 6.01
N LYS A 39 -15.57 -1.07 4.88
CA LYS A 39 -14.94 -2.10 4.03
C LYS A 39 -13.46 -2.36 4.36
N ILE A 40 -12.87 -1.61 5.29
CA ILE A 40 -11.50 -1.85 5.76
C ILE A 40 -11.56 -2.70 7.02
N CYS A 41 -10.98 -3.90 6.95
CA CYS A 41 -10.95 -4.85 8.03
C CYS A 41 -9.57 -4.87 8.69
N PHE A 42 -9.48 -4.40 9.93
CA PHE A 42 -8.26 -4.51 10.75
C PHE A 42 -8.16 -5.92 11.29
N VAL A 43 -7.29 -6.72 10.69
CA VAL A 43 -7.22 -8.16 10.89
C VAL A 43 -6.54 -8.48 12.22
N SER A 44 -7.17 -9.33 13.04
CA SER A 44 -6.61 -9.84 14.30
C SER A 44 -5.87 -11.15 14.10
N SER A 45 -6.37 -12.01 13.19
CA SER A 45 -5.76 -13.28 12.80
C SER A 45 -5.70 -13.41 11.28
N VAL A 46 -4.67 -14.08 10.76
CA VAL A 46 -4.54 -14.40 9.33
C VAL A 46 -5.72 -15.22 8.82
N ASP A 47 -6.35 -16.01 9.67
CA ASP A 47 -7.50 -16.85 9.32
C ASP A 47 -8.79 -16.06 9.03
N GLU A 48 -8.81 -14.75 9.34
CA GLU A 48 -9.88 -13.82 8.98
C GLU A 48 -9.77 -13.33 7.53
N ILE A 49 -8.64 -13.57 6.87
CA ILE A 49 -8.39 -13.12 5.49
C ILE A 49 -8.94 -14.17 4.54
N PRO A 50 -9.96 -13.85 3.73
CA PRO A 50 -10.54 -14.83 2.82
C PRO A 50 -9.58 -15.11 1.65
N ASP A 51 -9.67 -16.33 1.11
CA ASP A 51 -8.88 -16.75 -0.05
C ASP A 51 -9.25 -16.00 -1.34
N GLN A 52 -10.50 -15.56 -1.43
CA GLN A 52 -11.03 -14.85 -2.60
C GLN A 52 -11.37 -13.40 -2.25
N ASN A 53 -11.21 -12.53 -3.23
CA ASN A 53 -11.57 -11.13 -3.09
C ASN A 53 -13.07 -10.97 -2.78
N ASN A 54 -13.37 -10.24 -1.72
CA ASN A 54 -14.72 -9.92 -1.27
C ASN A 54 -15.04 -8.41 -1.31
N GLY A 55 -14.22 -7.63 -2.04
CA GLY A 55 -14.36 -6.18 -2.15
C GLY A 55 -13.87 -5.39 -0.93
N LYS A 56 -13.31 -6.07 0.08
CA LYS A 56 -12.75 -5.43 1.28
C LYS A 56 -11.24 -5.27 1.17
N ILE A 57 -10.70 -4.37 1.99
CA ILE A 57 -9.25 -4.19 2.17
C ILE A 57 -8.88 -4.74 3.55
N MET A 58 -7.90 -5.64 3.58
CA MET A 58 -7.42 -6.27 4.82
C MET A 58 -6.21 -5.51 5.35
N ALA A 59 -6.37 -4.79 6.45
CA ALA A 59 -5.30 -4.06 7.11
C ALA A 59 -4.52 -4.99 8.05
N ILE A 60 -3.27 -5.29 7.67
CA ILE A 60 -2.42 -6.33 8.28
C ILE A 60 -1.11 -5.78 8.83
N THR A 61 -0.44 -6.58 9.65
CA THR A 61 0.94 -6.38 10.09
C THR A 61 1.91 -7.18 9.20
N ALA A 62 3.20 -6.86 9.27
CA ALA A 62 4.23 -7.60 8.54
C ALA A 62 4.28 -9.09 8.93
N ASN A 63 4.13 -9.41 10.22
CA ASN A 63 4.07 -10.78 10.69
C ASN A 63 2.88 -11.56 10.10
N GLN A 64 1.71 -10.92 9.97
CA GLN A 64 0.55 -11.54 9.32
C GLN A 64 0.80 -11.78 7.83
N LEU A 65 1.46 -10.83 7.14
CA LEU A 65 1.86 -11.04 5.75
C LEU A 65 2.85 -12.20 5.61
N SER A 66 3.87 -12.28 6.48
CA SER A 66 4.82 -13.40 6.47
C SER A 66 4.12 -14.76 6.57
N VAL A 67 3.12 -14.88 7.45
CA VAL A 67 2.32 -16.12 7.57
C VAL A 67 1.51 -16.40 6.29
N LEU A 68 0.94 -15.37 5.64
CA LEU A 68 0.25 -15.54 4.35
C LEU A 68 1.20 -16.02 3.25
N LEU A 69 2.38 -15.42 3.16
CA LEU A 69 3.41 -15.78 2.18
C LEU A 69 3.85 -17.24 2.37
N ALA A 70 4.09 -17.67 3.62
CA ALA A 70 4.48 -19.04 3.95
C ALA A 70 3.43 -20.08 3.47
N ARG A 71 2.14 -19.71 3.46
CA ARG A 71 1.05 -20.58 3.01
C ARG A 71 0.84 -20.55 1.49
N SER A 72 1.39 -19.54 0.79
CA SER A 72 1.06 -19.24 -0.61
C SER A 72 2.08 -19.77 -1.62
N GLY A 73 3.29 -20.17 -1.20
CA GLY A 73 4.36 -20.56 -2.12
C GLY A 73 4.97 -19.37 -2.85
N ASN A 74 5.25 -19.53 -4.15
CA ASN A 74 5.84 -18.43 -4.95
C ASN A 74 4.84 -17.30 -5.12
N THR A 75 5.22 -16.11 -4.66
CA THR A 75 4.32 -14.97 -4.53
C THR A 75 4.97 -13.67 -4.94
N LEU A 76 4.27 -12.89 -5.74
CA LEU A 76 4.58 -11.51 -6.02
C LEU A 76 3.80 -10.60 -5.07
N LEU A 77 4.50 -9.80 -4.28
CA LEU A 77 3.93 -8.71 -3.52
C LEU A 77 4.11 -7.42 -4.31
N TYR A 78 3.00 -6.81 -4.73
CA TYR A 78 3.00 -5.53 -5.43
C TYR A 78 2.68 -4.39 -4.45
N LEU A 79 3.64 -3.48 -4.24
CA LEU A 79 3.45 -2.25 -3.48
C LEU A 79 2.75 -1.21 -4.38
N TRP A 80 1.45 -1.11 -4.23
CA TRP A 80 0.61 -0.32 -5.13
C TRP A 80 0.19 1.01 -4.53
N SER A 81 0.21 2.04 -5.37
CA SER A 81 -0.24 3.39 -5.02
C SER A 81 -1.33 3.83 -5.98
N PRO A 82 -2.58 4.09 -5.51
CA PRO A 82 -3.72 4.44 -6.36
C PRO A 82 -3.49 5.63 -7.29
N HIS A 83 -2.74 6.64 -6.85
CA HIS A 83 -2.46 7.86 -7.61
C HIS A 83 -1.09 7.86 -8.31
N CYS A 84 -0.47 6.71 -8.45
CA CYS A 84 0.80 6.63 -9.16
C CYS A 84 0.56 6.80 -10.67
N SER A 85 1.19 7.80 -11.28
CA SER A 85 1.15 8.09 -12.71
C SER A 85 2.45 7.75 -13.45
N SER A 86 3.41 7.12 -12.76
CA SER A 86 4.68 6.72 -13.32
C SER A 86 4.52 5.47 -14.20
N THR A 87 5.43 5.27 -15.16
CA THR A 87 5.45 4.08 -16.05
C THR A 87 5.68 2.76 -15.30
N VAL A 88 6.21 2.80 -14.07
CA VAL A 88 6.38 1.61 -13.22
C VAL A 88 5.11 1.20 -12.47
N CYS A 89 4.04 2.00 -12.56
CA CYS A 89 2.77 1.73 -11.91
C CYS A 89 1.80 1.05 -12.89
N ILE A 90 1.57 -0.22 -12.65
CA ILE A 90 0.78 -1.08 -13.53
C ILE A 90 -0.66 -1.17 -13.02
N PRO A 91 -1.68 -1.11 -13.91
CA PRO A 91 -3.07 -1.37 -13.53
C PRO A 91 -3.23 -2.75 -12.87
N LEU A 92 -4.08 -2.83 -11.84
CA LEU A 92 -4.24 -4.08 -11.07
C LEU A 92 -4.72 -5.25 -11.92
N LYS A 93 -5.57 -4.99 -12.93
CA LYS A 93 -5.96 -6.02 -13.89
C LYS A 93 -4.75 -6.60 -14.64
N THR A 94 -3.87 -5.75 -15.14
CA THR A 94 -2.70 -6.17 -15.92
C THR A 94 -1.76 -7.04 -15.11
N ILE A 95 -1.49 -6.65 -13.85
CA ILE A 95 -0.61 -7.46 -12.97
C ILE A 95 -1.28 -8.77 -12.55
N GLN A 96 -2.60 -8.79 -12.35
CA GLN A 96 -3.32 -10.02 -12.05
C GLN A 96 -3.25 -10.98 -13.24
N ASP A 97 -3.59 -10.52 -14.46
CA ASP A 97 -3.53 -11.33 -15.69
C ASP A 97 -2.11 -11.88 -15.92
N PHE A 98 -1.09 -11.08 -15.65
CA PHE A 98 0.31 -11.53 -15.74
C PHE A 98 0.60 -12.66 -14.75
N CYS A 99 0.31 -12.48 -13.47
CA CYS A 99 0.56 -13.48 -12.44
C CYS A 99 -0.18 -14.78 -12.72
N ASP A 100 -1.43 -14.69 -13.19
CA ASP A 100 -2.24 -15.86 -13.58
C ASP A 100 -1.58 -16.62 -14.75
N SER A 101 -1.02 -15.90 -15.74
CA SER A 101 -0.38 -16.50 -16.92
C SER A 101 0.88 -17.30 -16.59
N VAL A 102 1.59 -16.92 -15.51
CA VAL A 102 2.85 -17.59 -15.07
C VAL A 102 2.67 -18.43 -13.80
N ASN A 103 1.42 -18.64 -13.36
CA ASN A 103 1.07 -19.37 -12.15
C ASN A 103 1.79 -18.87 -10.89
N LEU A 104 1.82 -17.55 -10.71
CA LEU A 104 2.41 -16.85 -9.58
C LEU A 104 1.30 -16.26 -8.70
N ASN A 105 1.35 -16.49 -7.38
CA ASN A 105 0.40 -15.86 -6.49
C ASN A 105 0.63 -14.34 -6.44
N LEU A 106 -0.45 -13.56 -6.42
CA LEU A 106 -0.38 -12.11 -6.29
C LEU A 106 -0.97 -11.66 -4.96
N TYR A 107 -0.23 -10.86 -4.21
CA TYR A 107 -0.77 -9.98 -3.18
C TYR A 107 -0.48 -8.53 -3.55
N VAL A 108 -1.50 -7.69 -3.43
CA VAL A 108 -1.38 -6.25 -3.62
C VAL A 108 -1.48 -5.56 -2.27
N LEU A 109 -0.44 -4.81 -1.91
CA LEU A 109 -0.40 -3.99 -0.70
C LEU A 109 -0.56 -2.53 -1.10
N THR A 110 -1.73 -1.95 -0.82
CA THR A 110 -1.94 -0.51 -1.08
C THR A 110 -1.21 0.35 -0.05
N GLU A 111 -0.56 1.39 -0.52
CA GLU A 111 0.18 2.33 0.35
C GLU A 111 -0.76 3.24 1.15
N TYR A 112 -1.98 3.50 0.67
CA TYR A 112 -3.00 4.32 1.33
C TYR A 112 -4.40 3.98 0.80
N TYR A 113 -5.44 4.44 1.50
CA TYR A 113 -6.81 4.03 1.23
C TYR A 113 -7.56 4.88 0.20
N THR A 114 -7.15 6.15 -0.01
CA THR A 114 -7.85 7.05 -0.95
C THR A 114 -7.81 6.42 -2.35
N ASP A 115 -9.00 6.22 -2.94
CA ASP A 115 -9.20 5.59 -4.26
C ASP A 115 -8.71 4.14 -4.40
N ALA A 116 -8.33 3.49 -3.28
CA ALA A 116 -7.87 2.10 -3.30
C ALA A 116 -8.97 1.11 -3.77
N PHE A 117 -10.24 1.44 -3.58
CA PHE A 117 -11.35 0.59 -3.99
C PHE A 117 -11.61 0.56 -5.50
N LEU A 118 -11.16 1.58 -6.25
CA LEU A 118 -11.47 1.74 -7.68
C LEU A 118 -11.00 0.59 -8.58
N GLN A 119 -9.95 -0.14 -8.17
CA GLN A 119 -9.40 -1.26 -8.94
C GLN A 119 -9.42 -2.59 -8.17
N ASN A 120 -9.98 -2.62 -6.96
CA ASN A 120 -9.98 -3.80 -6.11
C ASN A 120 -10.73 -4.99 -6.77
N GLU A 121 -11.74 -4.73 -7.57
CA GLU A 121 -12.55 -5.75 -8.25
C GLU A 121 -11.75 -6.62 -9.25
N PHE A 122 -10.59 -6.15 -9.73
CA PHE A 122 -9.75 -6.90 -10.67
C PHE A 122 -8.85 -7.94 -10.01
N LEU A 123 -8.79 -7.97 -8.68
CA LEU A 123 -7.94 -8.89 -7.94
C LEU A 123 -8.67 -10.18 -7.61
N SER A 124 -7.99 -11.31 -7.73
CA SER A 124 -8.50 -12.62 -7.30
C SER A 124 -8.51 -12.78 -5.78
N ARG A 125 -7.54 -12.15 -5.08
CA ARG A 125 -7.40 -12.13 -3.63
C ARG A 125 -7.75 -10.75 -3.06
N PRO A 126 -8.10 -10.64 -1.76
CA PRO A 126 -8.34 -9.34 -1.13
C PRO A 126 -7.12 -8.43 -1.22
N MET A 127 -7.36 -7.16 -1.49
CA MET A 127 -6.32 -6.15 -1.36
C MET A 127 -5.87 -6.04 0.09
N LEU A 128 -4.58 -5.93 0.31
CA LEU A 128 -3.98 -5.72 1.61
C LEU A 128 -3.63 -4.24 1.82
N SER A 129 -3.56 -3.82 3.06
CA SER A 129 -2.99 -2.53 3.47
C SER A 129 -2.23 -2.68 4.78
N VAL A 130 -1.41 -1.69 5.12
CA VAL A 130 -0.72 -1.69 6.42
C VAL A 130 -1.68 -1.25 7.51
N ASN A 131 -1.72 -1.99 8.62
CA ASN A 131 -2.50 -1.62 9.81
C ASN A 131 -1.86 -0.42 10.53
N GLU A 132 -2.29 0.80 10.17
CA GLU A 132 -1.76 2.04 10.74
C GLU A 132 -1.92 2.16 12.26
N PHE A 133 -2.95 1.51 12.83
CA PHE A 133 -3.17 1.52 14.27
C PHE A 133 -2.16 0.67 15.02
N TYR A 134 -1.74 -0.46 14.45
CA TYR A 134 -0.65 -1.27 14.99
C TYR A 134 0.66 -0.48 15.00
N TYR A 135 0.98 0.18 13.88
CA TYR A 135 2.20 0.99 13.75
C TYR A 135 2.10 2.38 14.42
N LYS A 136 0.93 2.74 14.97
CA LYS A 136 0.67 3.99 15.71
C LYS A 136 1.03 5.25 14.92
N THR A 137 0.84 5.24 13.62
CA THR A 137 1.09 6.37 12.72
C THR A 137 0.27 6.25 11.45
N SER A 138 -0.29 7.37 10.98
CA SER A 138 -0.97 7.45 9.68
C SER A 138 -0.06 7.92 8.55
N TYR A 139 1.20 8.26 8.82
CA TYR A 139 2.16 8.68 7.79
C TYR A 139 2.63 7.47 6.97
N CYS A 140 2.32 7.46 5.67
CA CYS A 140 2.59 6.33 4.77
C CYS A 140 4.06 5.90 4.79
N ASN A 141 4.98 6.81 4.57
CA ASN A 141 6.41 6.50 4.60
C ASN A 141 6.88 5.89 5.94
N SER A 142 6.28 6.33 7.07
CA SER A 142 6.67 5.84 8.38
C SER A 142 6.20 4.43 8.62
N TYR A 143 4.92 4.11 8.36
CA TYR A 143 4.43 2.75 8.57
C TYR A 143 4.92 1.78 7.51
N MET A 144 5.05 2.19 6.23
CA MET A 144 5.61 1.35 5.18
C MET A 144 7.05 0.94 5.48
N LYS A 145 7.89 1.91 5.91
CA LYS A 145 9.27 1.61 6.31
C LYS A 145 9.34 0.59 7.44
N ARG A 146 8.52 0.77 8.50
CA ARG A 146 8.47 -0.19 9.62
C ARG A 146 7.98 -1.55 9.16
N PHE A 147 6.88 -1.59 8.41
CA PHE A 147 6.31 -2.81 7.86
C PHE A 147 7.33 -3.60 7.03
N LEU A 148 8.00 -2.94 6.09
CA LEU A 148 9.00 -3.59 5.24
C LEU A 148 10.24 -4.02 6.04
N SER A 149 10.68 -3.25 7.06
CA SER A 149 11.81 -3.64 7.91
C SER A 149 11.52 -4.83 8.84
N GLU A 150 10.25 -5.12 9.11
CA GLU A 150 9.83 -6.33 9.83
C GLU A 150 9.65 -7.53 8.88
N LEU A 151 9.37 -7.28 7.58
CA LEU A 151 9.11 -8.32 6.58
C LEU A 151 10.39 -8.84 5.94
N ILE A 152 11.37 -7.97 5.69
CA ILE A 152 12.63 -8.29 5.01
C ILE A 152 13.82 -7.78 5.82
N SER A 153 14.99 -8.41 5.64
CA SER A 153 16.19 -8.03 6.37
C SER A 153 16.65 -6.60 6.05
N ASN A 154 17.33 -5.94 6.99
CA ASN A 154 17.82 -4.57 6.81
C ASN A 154 18.78 -4.42 5.63
N ASP A 155 19.60 -5.45 5.35
CA ASP A 155 20.55 -5.43 4.24
C ASP A 155 19.83 -5.43 2.87
N GLN A 156 18.68 -6.10 2.79
CA GLN A 156 17.84 -6.16 1.59
C GLN A 156 16.95 -4.92 1.45
N LEU A 157 16.61 -4.26 2.56
CA LEU A 157 15.68 -3.12 2.57
C LEU A 157 16.18 -1.94 1.72
N GLN A 158 17.49 -1.72 1.62
CA GLN A 158 18.08 -0.66 0.79
C GLN A 158 17.80 -0.86 -0.70
N SER A 159 17.81 -2.12 -1.17
CA SER A 159 17.52 -2.45 -2.57
C SER A 159 16.03 -2.28 -2.92
N VAL A 160 15.15 -2.32 -1.92
CA VAL A 160 13.70 -2.26 -2.09
C VAL A 160 13.16 -0.83 -2.11
N SER A 161 13.94 0.18 -1.71
CA SER A 161 13.45 1.54 -1.47
C SER A 161 12.77 2.22 -2.68
N HIS A 162 13.03 1.75 -3.89
CA HIS A 162 12.44 2.27 -5.13
C HIS A 162 11.71 1.19 -5.95
N HIS A 163 11.71 -0.06 -5.48
CA HIS A 163 11.09 -1.17 -6.17
C HIS A 163 9.63 -1.34 -5.75
N ARG A 164 8.80 -1.73 -6.69
CA ARG A 164 7.36 -1.94 -6.48
C ARG A 164 7.00 -3.42 -6.40
N PHE A 165 7.81 -4.29 -6.95
CA PHE A 165 7.53 -5.71 -7.06
C PHE A 165 8.53 -6.50 -6.22
N LEU A 166 8.03 -7.24 -5.23
CA LEU A 166 8.84 -8.05 -4.34
C LEU A 166 8.47 -9.52 -4.53
N LEU A 167 9.45 -10.33 -4.91
CA LEU A 167 9.27 -11.76 -5.11
C LEU A 167 9.63 -12.52 -3.84
N PHE A 168 8.74 -13.43 -3.45
CA PHE A 168 8.93 -14.32 -2.32
C PHE A 168 8.80 -15.79 -2.76
N SER A 169 9.61 -16.65 -2.15
CA SER A 169 9.40 -18.10 -2.17
C SER A 169 9.02 -18.53 -0.75
N ASN A 170 7.76 -18.87 -0.55
CA ASN A 170 7.15 -18.93 0.77
C ASN A 170 7.35 -17.60 1.51
N GLU A 171 7.80 -17.59 2.77
CA GLU A 171 8.08 -16.36 3.52
C GLU A 171 9.46 -15.72 3.20
N HIS A 172 10.27 -16.36 2.37
CA HIS A 172 11.63 -15.90 2.07
C HIS A 172 11.62 -14.89 0.93
N PHE A 173 12.14 -13.70 1.22
CA PHE A 173 12.35 -12.67 0.19
C PHE A 173 13.50 -13.10 -0.75
N GLU A 174 13.20 -13.18 -2.03
CA GLU A 174 14.17 -13.56 -3.06
C GLU A 174 14.78 -12.34 -3.74
N GLN A 175 13.95 -11.47 -4.28
CA GLN A 175 14.40 -10.32 -5.07
C GLN A 175 13.31 -9.26 -5.18
N SER A 176 13.73 -8.04 -5.51
CA SER A 176 12.81 -6.94 -5.85
C SER A 176 13.10 -6.36 -7.22
N TYR A 177 12.06 -5.82 -7.86
CA TYR A 177 12.13 -5.30 -9.21
C TYR A 177 11.44 -3.93 -9.28
N GLU A 178 11.99 -3.04 -10.11
CA GLU A 178 11.34 -1.76 -10.42
C GLU A 178 10.24 -1.96 -11.45
N LYS A 179 10.48 -2.84 -12.44
CA LYS A 179 9.57 -3.13 -13.55
C LYS A 179 9.17 -4.60 -13.57
N ILE A 180 7.94 -4.85 -14.02
CA ILE A 180 7.41 -6.21 -14.10
C ILE A 180 8.12 -7.04 -15.19
N GLU A 181 8.56 -6.42 -16.26
CA GLU A 181 9.26 -7.06 -17.38
C GLU A 181 10.58 -7.69 -16.95
N ASP A 182 11.16 -7.22 -15.83
CA ASP A 182 12.44 -7.73 -15.30
C ASP A 182 12.25 -9.02 -14.49
N ILE A 183 11.01 -9.41 -14.14
CA ILE A 183 10.73 -10.62 -13.34
C ILE A 183 10.96 -11.90 -14.16
N PHE A 184 10.58 -11.88 -15.43
CA PHE A 184 10.74 -13.01 -16.35
C PHE A 184 11.23 -12.45 -17.70
N PRO A 185 12.54 -12.35 -17.93
CA PRO A 185 13.13 -11.80 -19.14
C PRO A 185 12.91 -12.69 -20.39
#